data_0b5227dae9d1b6e3a1d00de37944c90f
#
_entry.id   0b5227dae9d1b6e3a1d00de37944c90f
#
_cell.length_a   1.000
_cell.length_b   1.000
_cell.length_c   1.000
_cell.angle_alpha   90.00
_cell.angle_beta   90.00
_cell.angle_gamma   90.00
#
_symmetry.space_group_name_H-M   'P 1'
#
loop_
_entity.id
_entity.type
_entity.pdbx_description
1 polymer ?
#
loop_
_entity_poly.entity_id
_entity_poly.type
_entity_poly.pdbx_seq_one_letter_code
_entity_poly.pdbx_strand_id
1 'polypeptide(L)'
;MIKRVSVLTILILFGCTGLPTGSVGPQGEPGPAGPKGPAGPRGAKGNDGKSVSQELIEKIEKSLNSNDSESIIGSTAYSFGIAPRITGFVYLTSSGKLYKLENKNPQQLGKSIEFVTQISKSQKFISLSRTTYGDDIKQFFTAVTQNGKIFTSEDFKSWNENGNIPISN
;
A
#
# COMPACT_ATOMS: atom_id res chain seq x y z
N MET A 1 -11.24 -51.98 -18.14
CA MET A 1 -10.41 -52.99 -18.84
C MET A 1 -9.02 -52.88 -18.29
N ILE A 2 -8.61 -54.00 -17.70
CA ILE A 2 -7.35 -54.29 -17.02
C ILE A 2 -6.27 -54.62 -18.06
N LYS A 3 -5.05 -54.08 -17.93
CA LYS A 3 -3.86 -54.82 -18.37
C LYS A 3 -2.67 -54.52 -17.48
N ARG A 4 -2.32 -55.56 -16.73
CA ARG A 4 -1.09 -55.80 -16.00
C ARG A 4 0.01 -56.22 -16.98
N VAL A 5 1.26 -55.87 -16.72
CA VAL A 5 2.46 -56.64 -17.08
C VAL A 5 3.52 -56.23 -16.07
N SER A 6 3.86 -56.93 -15.08
CA SER A 6 4.61 -58.19 -14.84
C SER A 6 6.09 -58.12 -15.25
N VAL A 7 6.93 -57.94 -14.22
CA VAL A 7 8.10 -58.71 -13.80
C VAL A 7 9.16 -59.08 -14.86
N LEU A 8 10.41 -58.74 -14.59
CA LEU A 8 11.47 -59.76 -14.64
C LEU A 8 12.69 -59.34 -13.78
N THR A 9 12.93 -60.14 -12.77
CA THR A 9 14.09 -60.22 -11.89
C THR A 9 15.20 -60.95 -12.62
N ILE A 10 16.42 -60.42 -12.67
CA ILE A 10 17.62 -61.20 -13.01
C ILE A 10 18.66 -60.98 -11.93
N LEU A 11 18.86 -62.02 -11.18
CA LEU A 11 19.91 -62.27 -10.20
C LEU A 11 21.13 -62.84 -10.93
N ILE A 12 22.26 -62.13 -10.88
CA ILE A 12 23.52 -62.73 -11.31
C ILE A 12 24.50 -62.66 -10.14
N LEU A 13 24.72 -63.83 -9.57
CA LEU A 13 25.80 -64.13 -8.62
C LEU A 13 27.06 -64.43 -9.41
N PHE A 14 28.11 -63.66 -9.25
CA PHE A 14 29.46 -64.05 -9.54
C PHE A 14 30.34 -63.88 -8.33
N GLY A 15 30.68 -64.95 -7.72
CA GLY A 15 31.70 -65.01 -6.70
C GLY A 15 33.11 -64.98 -7.38
N CYS A 16 33.95 -64.11 -6.81
CA CYS A 16 35.39 -64.20 -7.01
C CYS A 16 36.06 -64.28 -5.66
N THR A 17 36.72 -65.44 -5.46
CA THR A 17 37.62 -65.69 -4.34
C THR A 17 38.86 -64.84 -4.50
N GLY A 18 39.04 -63.83 -3.65
CA GLY A 18 40.23 -63.01 -3.62
C GLY A 18 41.26 -63.57 -2.66
N LEU A 19 42.48 -63.65 -3.11
CA LEU A 19 43.69 -64.02 -2.37
C LEU A 19 43.96 -63.02 -1.23
N PRO A 20 44.53 -63.43 -0.11
CA PRO A 20 44.86 -62.52 0.97
C PRO A 20 46.03 -61.61 0.59
N THR A 21 45.79 -60.41 0.30
CA THR A 21 46.79 -59.33 0.21
C THR A 21 47.18 -58.89 1.60
N GLY A 22 48.48 -58.86 1.85
CA GLY A 22 49.00 -58.41 3.16
C GLY A 22 48.50 -57.04 3.58
N SER A 23 48.32 -56.86 4.91
CA SER A 23 47.86 -55.62 5.49
C SER A 23 48.80 -54.48 5.16
N VAL A 24 48.27 -53.48 4.47
CA VAL A 24 48.93 -52.16 4.35
C VAL A 24 49.12 -51.57 5.74
N GLY A 25 50.33 -51.16 6.07
CA GLY A 25 50.62 -50.50 7.36
C GLY A 25 49.73 -49.25 7.58
N PRO A 26 49.52 -48.87 8.82
CA PRO A 26 48.71 -47.68 9.11
C PRO A 26 49.28 -46.44 8.45
N GLN A 27 48.42 -45.68 7.83
CA GLN A 27 48.77 -44.39 7.25
C GLN A 27 49.23 -43.43 8.36
N GLY A 28 50.35 -42.77 8.15
CA GLY A 28 50.88 -41.80 9.07
C GLY A 28 49.89 -40.67 9.37
N GLU A 29 49.92 -40.14 10.55
CA GLU A 29 49.07 -39.07 10.99
C GLU A 29 49.22 -37.83 10.07
N PRO A 30 48.12 -37.11 9.72
CA PRO A 30 48.21 -35.86 8.99
C PRO A 30 49.06 -34.84 9.75
N GLY A 31 49.94 -34.17 9.05
CA GLY A 31 50.74 -33.08 9.64
C GLY A 31 49.86 -31.98 10.25
N PRO A 32 50.38 -31.23 11.23
CA PRO A 32 49.65 -30.15 11.88
C PRO A 32 49.23 -29.11 10.83
N ALA A 33 48.01 -28.60 11.00
CA ALA A 33 47.49 -27.53 10.14
C ALA A 33 48.40 -26.29 10.18
N GLY A 34 48.70 -25.73 9.02
CA GLY A 34 49.52 -24.52 8.93
C GLY A 34 48.90 -23.31 9.69
N PRO A 35 49.72 -22.36 10.10
CA PRO A 35 49.22 -21.19 10.82
C PRO A 35 48.20 -20.42 9.97
N LYS A 36 47.17 -19.91 10.62
CA LYS A 36 46.15 -19.07 9.98
C LYS A 36 46.81 -17.82 9.40
N GLY A 37 46.55 -17.53 8.14
CA GLY A 37 47.01 -16.32 7.49
C GLY A 37 46.60 -15.04 8.24
N PRO A 38 47.38 -13.95 8.11
CA PRO A 38 47.06 -12.68 8.75
C PRO A 38 45.71 -12.17 8.29
N ALA A 39 44.98 -11.50 9.18
CA ALA A 39 43.70 -10.86 8.84
C ALA A 39 43.91 -9.83 7.72
N GLY A 40 43.01 -9.79 6.75
CA GLY A 40 43.03 -8.81 5.68
C GLY A 40 42.97 -7.37 6.20
N PRO A 41 43.44 -6.40 5.45
CA PRO A 41 43.39 -4.98 5.86
C PRO A 41 41.94 -4.55 6.05
N ARG A 42 41.70 -3.70 7.04
CA ARG A 42 40.39 -3.12 7.31
C ARG A 42 39.90 -2.35 6.07
N GLY A 43 38.67 -2.57 5.67
CA GLY A 43 38.04 -1.84 4.57
C GLY A 43 38.12 -0.33 4.77
N ALA A 44 38.24 0.42 3.67
CA ALA A 44 38.25 1.87 3.71
C ALA A 44 37.00 2.42 4.42
N LYS A 45 37.16 3.51 5.19
CA LYS A 45 36.04 4.23 5.80
C LYS A 45 35.07 4.65 4.68
N GLY A 46 33.77 4.37 4.84
CA GLY A 46 32.75 4.88 3.92
C GLY A 46 32.81 6.41 3.84
N ASN A 47 32.50 6.96 2.67
CA ASN A 47 32.38 8.40 2.49
C ASN A 47 31.37 8.97 3.48
N ASP A 48 31.72 10.09 4.10
CA ASP A 48 30.79 10.82 4.96
C ASP A 48 29.55 11.17 4.11
N GLY A 49 28.35 10.85 4.60
CA GLY A 49 27.10 11.17 3.90
C GLY A 49 27.06 12.67 3.61
N LYS A 50 26.61 13.06 2.42
CA LYS A 50 26.41 14.47 2.09
C LYS A 50 25.41 15.03 3.11
N SER A 51 25.84 15.99 3.92
CA SER A 51 24.92 16.73 4.80
C SER A 51 23.87 17.41 3.93
N VAL A 52 22.62 17.27 4.35
CA VAL A 52 21.50 17.97 3.71
C VAL A 52 21.75 19.48 3.84
N SER A 53 21.64 20.21 2.74
CA SER A 53 21.86 21.65 2.77
C SER A 53 20.83 22.33 3.67
N GLN A 54 21.26 23.34 4.41
CA GLN A 54 20.39 24.10 5.31
C GLN A 54 19.17 24.69 4.58
N GLU A 55 19.38 25.11 3.32
CA GLU A 55 18.32 25.59 2.42
C GLU A 55 17.25 24.51 2.13
N LEU A 56 17.65 23.24 2.01
CA LEU A 56 16.71 22.15 1.82
C LEU A 56 15.95 21.84 3.11
N ILE A 57 16.61 21.93 4.26
CA ILE A 57 15.96 21.78 5.58
C ILE A 57 14.92 22.88 5.76
N GLU A 58 15.27 24.14 5.51
CA GLU A 58 14.32 25.26 5.60
C GLU A 58 13.15 25.12 4.61
N LYS A 59 13.39 24.63 3.39
CA LYS A 59 12.32 24.33 2.43
C LYS A 59 11.39 23.24 2.93
N ILE A 60 11.94 22.17 3.51
CA ILE A 60 11.16 21.07 4.08
C ILE A 60 10.36 21.57 5.29
N GLU A 61 10.99 22.31 6.20
CA GLU A 61 10.32 22.90 7.36
C GLU A 61 9.21 23.87 6.96
N LYS A 62 9.47 24.72 5.96
CA LYS A 62 8.45 25.61 5.41
C LYS A 62 7.30 24.86 4.75
N SER A 63 7.59 23.75 4.06
CA SER A 63 6.52 22.90 3.48
C SER A 63 5.76 22.10 4.53
N LEU A 64 6.41 21.68 5.61
CA LEU A 64 5.76 20.97 6.73
C LEU A 64 4.97 21.94 7.62
N ASN A 65 5.49 23.16 7.80
CA ASN A 65 4.85 24.20 8.59
C ASN A 65 3.83 25.02 7.79
N SER A 66 3.82 24.93 6.45
CA SER A 66 2.74 25.47 5.64
C SER A 66 1.51 24.56 5.83
N ASN A 67 0.77 24.80 6.89
CA ASN A 67 -0.57 24.24 7.14
C ASN A 67 -1.59 24.58 6.03
N ASP A 68 -1.13 25.15 4.92
CA ASP A 68 -1.91 25.56 3.76
C ASP A 68 -1.74 24.68 2.53
N SER A 69 -0.94 23.61 2.59
CA SER A 69 -0.91 22.67 1.47
C SER A 69 -2.24 21.92 1.40
N GLU A 70 -3.03 22.28 0.40
CA GLU A 70 -4.27 21.59 0.11
C GLU A 70 -3.98 20.12 -0.25
N SER A 71 -4.63 19.20 0.44
CA SER A 71 -4.48 17.76 0.22
C SER A 71 -5.85 17.11 0.06
N ILE A 72 -5.91 16.00 -0.66
CA ILE A 72 -7.12 15.17 -0.72
C ILE A 72 -7.18 14.37 0.57
N ILE A 73 -8.26 14.54 1.35
CA ILE A 73 -8.45 13.91 2.66
C ILE A 73 -9.46 12.74 2.63
N GLY A 74 -10.19 12.59 1.54
CA GLY A 74 -11.14 11.51 1.40
C GLY A 74 -11.73 11.41 0.01
N SER A 75 -12.15 10.21 -0.35
CA SER A 75 -12.92 9.95 -1.54
C SER A 75 -14.00 8.90 -1.26
N THR A 76 -15.13 9.01 -1.97
CA THR A 76 -16.18 8.01 -1.91
C THR A 76 -16.88 7.89 -3.24
N ALA A 77 -17.40 6.69 -3.55
CA ALA A 77 -18.22 6.49 -4.73
C ALA A 77 -19.63 7.04 -4.52
N TYR A 78 -20.30 7.39 -5.60
CA TYR A 78 -21.72 7.79 -5.58
C TYR A 78 -22.50 7.21 -6.75
N SER A 79 -23.83 7.22 -6.62
CA SER A 79 -24.73 6.79 -7.68
C SER A 79 -26.04 7.58 -7.56
N PHE A 80 -26.40 8.35 -8.59
CA PHE A 80 -27.64 9.10 -8.65
C PHE A 80 -28.53 8.63 -9.81
N GLY A 81 -29.85 8.77 -9.63
CA GLY A 81 -30.83 8.43 -10.63
C GLY A 81 -31.03 6.93 -10.83
N ILE A 82 -32.09 6.60 -11.56
CA ILE A 82 -32.46 5.23 -11.90
C ILE A 82 -32.21 4.95 -13.38
N ALA A 83 -32.62 5.88 -14.25
CA ALA A 83 -32.42 5.78 -15.70
C ALA A 83 -32.35 7.19 -16.32
N PRO A 84 -31.19 7.66 -16.74
CA PRO A 84 -29.88 7.01 -16.60
C PRO A 84 -29.33 7.05 -15.19
N ARG A 85 -28.59 6.01 -14.82
CA ARG A 85 -27.84 6.00 -13.55
C ARG A 85 -26.50 6.72 -13.76
N ILE A 86 -26.29 7.79 -13.00
CA ILE A 86 -25.05 8.54 -12.96
C ILE A 86 -24.21 8.02 -11.80
N THR A 87 -23.00 7.57 -12.07
CA THR A 87 -22.08 7.03 -11.06
C THR A 87 -20.72 7.69 -11.15
N GLY A 88 -19.97 7.66 -10.09
CA GLY A 88 -18.64 8.23 -10.09
C GLY A 88 -17.98 8.21 -8.72
N PHE A 89 -16.95 9.01 -8.61
CA PHE A 89 -16.23 9.25 -7.36
C PHE A 89 -16.26 10.74 -7.04
N VAL A 90 -16.32 11.04 -5.76
CA VAL A 90 -16.18 12.39 -5.25
C VAL A 90 -14.97 12.46 -4.33
N TYR A 91 -14.23 13.55 -4.40
CA TYR A 91 -12.98 13.79 -3.68
C TYR A 91 -13.13 15.07 -2.88
N LEU A 92 -12.76 15.02 -1.60
CA LEU A 92 -12.76 16.17 -0.70
C LEU A 92 -11.34 16.56 -0.36
N THR A 93 -11.06 17.86 -0.44
CA THR A 93 -9.78 18.41 0.00
C THR A 93 -9.84 18.91 1.45
N SER A 94 -8.67 19.08 2.06
CA SER A 94 -8.53 19.63 3.42
C SER A 94 -9.12 21.02 3.56
N SER A 95 -9.17 21.82 2.47
CA SER A 95 -9.80 23.15 2.44
C SER A 95 -11.31 23.12 2.18
N GLY A 96 -11.92 21.94 2.06
CA GLY A 96 -13.36 21.78 1.85
C GLY A 96 -13.81 21.88 0.40
N LYS A 97 -12.90 21.91 -0.57
CA LYS A 97 -13.28 21.83 -1.99
C LYS A 97 -13.65 20.41 -2.35
N LEU A 98 -14.73 20.27 -3.08
CA LEU A 98 -15.28 19.02 -3.54
C LEU A 98 -15.13 18.90 -5.05
N TYR A 99 -14.58 17.80 -5.51
CA TYR A 99 -14.41 17.47 -6.93
C TYR A 99 -15.08 16.16 -7.25
N LYS A 100 -15.59 15.98 -8.46
CA LYS A 100 -16.17 14.72 -8.92
C LYS A 100 -15.47 14.21 -10.17
N LEU A 101 -15.45 12.89 -10.30
CA LEU A 101 -15.12 12.15 -11.53
C LEU A 101 -16.33 11.29 -11.86
N GLU A 102 -17.04 11.65 -12.92
CA GLU A 102 -18.30 11.03 -13.30
C GLU A 102 -18.11 10.00 -14.42
N ASN A 103 -18.98 9.02 -14.51
CA ASN A 103 -18.98 8.08 -15.63
C ASN A 103 -19.35 8.77 -16.94
N LYS A 104 -18.68 8.38 -18.03
CA LYS A 104 -19.01 8.82 -19.37
C LYS A 104 -20.26 8.12 -19.90
N ASN A 105 -20.40 6.85 -19.55
CA ASN A 105 -21.53 5.98 -19.85
C ASN A 105 -21.57 4.84 -18.81
N PRO A 106 -22.59 3.95 -18.80
CA PRO A 106 -22.71 2.89 -17.80
C PRO A 106 -21.52 1.93 -17.70
N GLN A 107 -20.67 1.87 -18.72
CA GLN A 107 -19.54 0.92 -18.80
C GLN A 107 -18.17 1.60 -18.73
N GLN A 108 -18.12 2.94 -18.71
CA GLN A 108 -16.87 3.68 -18.80
C GLN A 108 -16.85 4.88 -17.85
N LEU A 109 -15.86 4.91 -16.98
CA LEU A 109 -15.56 6.08 -16.16
C LEU A 109 -15.08 7.24 -17.04
N GLY A 110 -15.48 8.45 -16.71
CA GLY A 110 -14.97 9.68 -17.32
C GLY A 110 -13.48 9.91 -17.03
N LYS A 111 -12.91 10.91 -17.66
CA LYS A 111 -11.49 11.29 -17.47
C LYS A 111 -11.34 12.70 -16.91
N SER A 112 -12.42 13.48 -16.89
CA SER A 112 -12.40 14.87 -16.45
C SER A 112 -12.79 14.98 -14.99
N ILE A 113 -11.95 15.66 -14.20
CA ILE A 113 -12.25 16.04 -12.83
C ILE A 113 -12.96 17.38 -12.86
N GLU A 114 -14.14 17.46 -12.25
CA GLU A 114 -14.95 18.67 -12.19
C GLU A 114 -15.05 19.18 -10.76
N PHE A 115 -14.87 20.49 -10.58
CA PHE A 115 -15.17 21.15 -9.32
C PHE A 115 -16.69 21.21 -9.10
N VAL A 116 -17.14 20.82 -7.91
CA VAL A 116 -18.56 20.81 -7.56
C VAL A 116 -18.92 22.01 -6.69
N THR A 117 -18.28 22.13 -5.55
CA THR A 117 -18.54 23.19 -4.56
C THR A 117 -17.40 23.29 -3.54
N GLN A 118 -17.47 24.31 -2.71
CA GLN A 118 -16.66 24.40 -1.49
C GLN A 118 -17.59 24.40 -0.29
N ILE A 119 -17.50 23.38 0.56
CA ILE A 119 -18.39 23.17 1.71
C ILE A 119 -18.27 24.33 2.70
N SER A 120 -17.05 24.73 3.05
CA SER A 120 -16.77 25.87 3.91
C SER A 120 -15.38 26.41 3.62
N LYS A 121 -15.22 27.74 3.66
CA LYS A 121 -13.92 28.41 3.46
C LYS A 121 -13.10 28.52 4.74
N SER A 122 -13.75 28.40 5.90
CA SER A 122 -13.14 28.64 7.21
C SER A 122 -12.82 27.38 8.01
N GLN A 123 -13.12 26.21 7.44
CA GLN A 123 -12.96 24.93 8.14
C GLN A 123 -11.91 24.05 7.47
N LYS A 124 -11.14 23.33 8.29
CA LYS A 124 -10.27 22.24 7.81
C LYS A 124 -10.99 20.91 7.94
N PHE A 125 -11.13 20.21 6.84
CA PHE A 125 -11.79 18.91 6.77
C PHE A 125 -10.78 17.78 6.95
N ILE A 126 -11.24 16.66 7.54
CA ILE A 126 -10.42 15.47 7.81
C ILE A 126 -11.01 14.18 7.29
N SER A 127 -12.31 14.16 6.96
CA SER A 127 -12.93 12.95 6.40
C SER A 127 -14.12 13.27 5.50
N LEU A 128 -14.38 12.33 4.58
CA LEU A 128 -15.58 12.27 3.76
C LEU A 128 -16.10 10.83 3.80
N SER A 129 -17.37 10.66 4.08
CA SER A 129 -18.03 9.35 4.08
C SER A 129 -19.37 9.40 3.35
N ARG A 130 -19.87 8.24 2.97
CA ARG A 130 -21.19 8.04 2.37
C ARG A 130 -21.95 6.95 3.11
N THR A 131 -23.23 7.16 3.32
CA THR A 131 -24.17 6.11 3.72
C THR A 131 -25.35 6.07 2.76
N THR A 132 -26.02 4.93 2.67
CA THR A 132 -27.20 4.72 1.84
C THR A 132 -28.35 4.27 2.71
N TYR A 133 -29.56 4.70 2.37
CA TYR A 133 -30.78 4.31 3.05
C TYR A 133 -31.73 3.64 2.06
N GLY A 134 -32.36 2.54 2.51
CA GLY A 134 -33.24 1.75 1.68
C GLY A 134 -32.48 1.05 0.53
N ASP A 135 -33.18 0.74 -0.55
CA ASP A 135 -32.62 0.04 -1.71
C ASP A 135 -31.72 0.93 -2.58
N ASP A 136 -30.71 1.57 -2.00
CA ASP A 136 -29.76 2.49 -2.66
C ASP A 136 -30.38 3.76 -3.28
N ILE A 137 -31.61 4.10 -2.92
CA ILE A 137 -32.33 5.23 -3.53
C ILE A 137 -31.89 6.57 -2.96
N LYS A 138 -31.58 6.61 -1.64
CA LYS A 138 -31.08 7.83 -0.97
C LYS A 138 -29.67 7.65 -0.48
N GLN A 139 -28.84 8.64 -0.77
CA GLN A 139 -27.45 8.69 -0.34
C GLN A 139 -27.24 9.94 0.49
N PHE A 140 -26.53 9.78 1.61
CA PHE A 140 -26.11 10.88 2.46
C PHE A 140 -24.60 10.91 2.49
N PHE A 141 -24.04 12.07 2.27
CA PHE A 141 -22.61 12.33 2.36
C PHE A 141 -22.35 13.13 3.61
N THR A 142 -21.32 12.74 4.33
CA THR A 142 -20.93 13.38 5.58
C THR A 142 -19.47 13.80 5.48
N ALA A 143 -19.20 15.07 5.73
CA ALA A 143 -17.86 15.63 5.84
C ALA A 143 -17.63 16.12 7.26
N VAL A 144 -16.48 15.72 7.85
CA VAL A 144 -16.13 16.09 9.22
C VAL A 144 -14.90 16.98 9.23
N THR A 145 -14.92 17.99 10.05
CA THR A 145 -13.81 18.93 10.21
C THR A 145 -12.91 18.59 11.37
N GLN A 146 -11.72 19.13 11.37
CA GLN A 146 -10.72 18.92 12.42
C GLN A 146 -11.22 19.33 13.82
N ASN A 147 -12.13 20.32 13.90
CA ASN A 147 -12.74 20.79 15.15
C ASN A 147 -14.09 20.12 15.47
N GLY A 148 -14.40 19.00 14.82
CA GLY A 148 -15.56 18.16 15.12
C GLY A 148 -16.87 18.56 14.46
N LYS A 149 -16.94 19.63 13.66
CA LYS A 149 -18.16 19.98 12.96
C LYS A 149 -18.50 18.96 11.89
N ILE A 150 -19.78 18.62 11.79
CA ILE A 150 -20.31 17.64 10.84
C ILE A 150 -21.18 18.36 9.81
N PHE A 151 -20.83 18.21 8.55
CA PHE A 151 -21.59 18.69 7.42
C PHE A 151 -22.20 17.51 6.66
N THR A 152 -23.46 17.65 6.23
CA THR A 152 -24.14 16.61 5.47
C THR A 152 -24.74 17.16 4.19
N SER A 153 -24.83 16.29 3.15
CA SER A 153 -25.42 16.60 1.86
C SER A 153 -26.04 15.36 1.24
N GLU A 154 -27.10 15.54 0.43
CA GLU A 154 -27.68 14.50 -0.40
C GLU A 154 -27.29 14.64 -1.89
N ASP A 155 -26.80 15.82 -2.31
CA ASP A 155 -26.62 16.18 -3.72
C ASP A 155 -25.21 16.72 -4.08
N PHE A 156 -24.30 16.80 -3.11
CA PHE A 156 -22.96 17.42 -3.18
C PHE A 156 -22.96 18.96 -3.30
N LYS A 157 -24.05 19.58 -3.63
CA LYS A 157 -24.13 21.04 -3.87
C LYS A 157 -24.51 21.78 -2.62
N SER A 158 -25.49 21.25 -1.91
CA SER A 158 -26.06 21.83 -0.68
C SER A 158 -25.54 21.09 0.54
N TRP A 159 -24.79 21.78 1.40
CA TRP A 159 -24.22 21.22 2.62
C TRP A 159 -24.77 21.95 3.84
N ASN A 160 -25.26 21.20 4.80
CA ASN A 160 -25.79 21.70 6.05
C ASN A 160 -24.90 21.27 7.22
N GLU A 161 -24.59 22.19 8.13
CA GLU A 161 -23.94 21.85 9.40
C GLU A 161 -24.99 21.21 10.31
N ASN A 162 -24.85 19.92 10.60
CA ASN A 162 -25.85 19.12 11.31
C ASN A 162 -25.40 18.66 12.70
N GLY A 163 -24.25 19.04 13.16
CA GLY A 163 -23.79 18.66 14.48
C GLY A 163 -22.33 18.97 14.74
N ASN A 164 -21.94 18.73 15.97
CA ASN A 164 -20.56 18.87 16.41
C ASN A 164 -20.21 17.72 17.34
N ILE A 165 -19.12 17.03 17.05
CA ILE A 165 -18.52 16.05 17.94
C ILE A 165 -17.73 16.80 19.00
N PRO A 166 -18.01 16.65 20.31
CA PRO A 166 -17.27 17.34 21.35
C PRO A 166 -15.85 16.75 21.44
N ILE A 167 -14.90 17.43 20.79
CA ILE A 167 -13.48 17.09 20.87
C ILE A 167 -12.90 17.94 22.00
N SER A 168 -12.49 17.29 23.09
CA SER A 168 -11.70 17.98 24.13
C SER A 168 -10.26 18.14 23.62
N ASN A 169 -9.81 19.36 23.54
CA ASN A 169 -8.39 19.70 23.34
C ASN A 169 -7.60 19.50 24.62
#